data_14dfc278284e33c4ea702679a9a0b6c5
#
_entry.id   14dfc278284e33c4ea702679a9a0b6c5
#
_cell.length_a   1.000
_cell.length_b   1.000
_cell.length_c   1.000
_cell.angle_alpha   90.00
_cell.angle_beta   90.00
_cell.angle_gamma   90.00
#
_symmetry.space_group_name_H-M   'P 1'
#
loop_
_entity.id
_entity.type
_entity.pdbx_description
1 polymer ?
#
loop_
_entity_poly.entity_id
_entity_poly.type
_entity_poly.pdbx_seq_one_letter_code
_entity_poly.pdbx_strand_id
1 'polypeptide(L)'
;MAFSIQTNNSSLIALTNFEKASAELDDVSKVISTGLNISSSEDDSSNFSIAQGIRGEVKSIDAVIRWINNAKGIAKVAISGATAVSNLLQDIRQKVTEGVNPANTAAQQVLMQNDYASLLQQMRQFMENSEFNGVNILIETNVPFNTIVGDVNDVEVLSDLQGRSITLEGQRLDLSYALLLQENISTPANASQTLTILLQEERRIYNALASLGSNFRALEQQTKYLEILKDASETGLGNIVDSDMGPCQC
;
A
#
# COMPACT_ATOMS: atom_id res chain seq x y z
N MET A 1 -57.87 -44.48 41.10
CA MET A 1 -56.79 -43.51 40.95
C MET A 1 -57.10 -42.28 41.79
N ALA A 2 -56.33 -42.03 42.84
CA ALA A 2 -56.57 -40.88 43.72
C ALA A 2 -56.10 -39.58 42.95
N PHE A 3 -57.06 -38.71 42.64
CA PHE A 3 -56.77 -37.39 42.16
C PHE A 3 -56.21 -36.55 43.31
N SER A 4 -54.87 -36.42 43.40
CA SER A 4 -54.26 -35.49 44.35
C SER A 4 -54.41 -34.06 43.82
N ILE A 5 -55.08 -33.21 44.59
CA ILE A 5 -55.23 -31.77 44.25
C ILE A 5 -53.93 -31.02 44.45
N GLN A 6 -53.01 -31.54 45.25
CA GLN A 6 -51.69 -30.88 45.53
C GLN A 6 -50.58 -31.33 44.63
N THR A 7 -50.71 -32.46 43.92
CA THR A 7 -49.67 -32.96 42.94
C THR A 7 -50.38 -33.39 41.67
N ASN A 8 -50.66 -32.45 40.79
CA ASN A 8 -51.22 -32.76 39.47
C ASN A 8 -50.10 -33.02 38.48
N ASN A 9 -49.80 -34.30 38.28
CA ASN A 9 -48.69 -34.73 37.38
C ASN A 9 -48.89 -34.28 35.91
N SER A 10 -50.13 -34.20 35.44
CA SER A 10 -50.47 -33.70 34.11
C SER A 10 -50.19 -32.20 33.97
N SER A 11 -50.41 -31.41 35.03
CA SER A 11 -50.12 -29.99 35.07
C SER A 11 -48.62 -29.73 35.09
N LEU A 12 -47.84 -30.54 35.81
CA LEU A 12 -46.37 -30.47 35.82
C LEU A 12 -45.76 -30.79 34.42
N ILE A 13 -46.29 -31.83 33.75
CA ILE A 13 -45.87 -32.18 32.38
C ILE A 13 -46.24 -31.06 31.41
N ALA A 14 -47.42 -30.47 31.51
CA ALA A 14 -47.82 -29.34 30.67
C ALA A 14 -46.94 -28.11 30.91
N LEU A 15 -46.57 -27.80 32.16
CA LEU A 15 -45.64 -26.70 32.48
C LEU A 15 -44.24 -26.94 31.89
N THR A 16 -43.70 -28.15 32.04
CA THR A 16 -42.41 -28.51 31.49
C THR A 16 -42.38 -28.41 29.96
N ASN A 17 -43.48 -28.82 29.29
CA ASN A 17 -43.60 -28.68 27.83
C ASN A 17 -43.73 -27.21 27.41
N PHE A 18 -44.44 -26.39 28.19
CA PHE A 18 -44.55 -24.95 27.94
C PHE A 18 -43.18 -24.25 28.11
N GLU A 19 -42.47 -24.57 29.19
CA GLU A 19 -41.11 -24.04 29.41
C GLU A 19 -40.16 -24.42 28.27
N LYS A 20 -40.19 -25.66 27.78
CA LYS A 20 -39.39 -26.10 26.63
C LYS A 20 -39.76 -25.32 25.35
N ALA A 21 -41.04 -25.21 25.03
CA ALA A 21 -41.51 -24.49 23.85
C ALA A 21 -41.17 -23.00 23.93
N SER A 22 -41.20 -22.39 25.11
CA SER A 22 -40.78 -21.01 25.32
C SER A 22 -39.28 -20.84 25.12
N ALA A 23 -38.44 -21.75 25.62
CA ALA A 23 -37.00 -21.72 25.43
C ALA A 23 -36.62 -21.92 23.94
N GLU A 24 -37.25 -22.85 23.24
CA GLU A 24 -37.06 -23.07 21.81
C GLU A 24 -37.44 -21.82 20.99
N LEU A 25 -38.53 -21.14 21.38
CA LEU A 25 -38.97 -19.91 20.73
C LEU A 25 -38.00 -18.76 20.96
N ASP A 26 -37.42 -18.63 22.15
CA ASP A 26 -36.40 -17.64 22.46
C ASP A 26 -35.11 -17.89 21.66
N ASP A 27 -34.69 -19.15 21.55
CA ASP A 27 -33.52 -19.53 20.76
C ASP A 27 -33.72 -19.23 19.26
N VAL A 28 -34.84 -19.63 18.68
CA VAL A 28 -35.17 -19.34 17.28
C VAL A 28 -35.30 -17.83 17.05
N SER A 29 -35.91 -17.10 17.98
CA SER A 29 -35.97 -15.62 17.88
C SER A 29 -34.62 -14.97 17.91
N LYS A 30 -33.69 -15.47 18.73
CA LYS A 30 -32.28 -15.02 18.77
C LYS A 30 -31.59 -15.30 17.44
N VAL A 31 -31.70 -16.49 16.87
CA VAL A 31 -31.14 -16.88 15.59
C VAL A 31 -31.68 -16.00 14.44
N ILE A 32 -32.99 -15.77 14.40
CA ILE A 32 -33.62 -14.90 13.39
C ILE A 32 -33.15 -13.45 13.54
N SER A 33 -33.04 -12.96 14.78
CA SER A 33 -32.61 -11.59 15.05
C SER A 33 -31.13 -11.34 14.72
N THR A 34 -30.27 -12.31 14.97
CA THR A 34 -28.81 -12.19 14.75
C THR A 34 -28.36 -12.67 13.36
N GLY A 35 -29.12 -13.55 12.72
CA GLY A 35 -28.73 -14.28 11.51
C GLY A 35 -27.67 -15.35 11.77
N LEU A 36 -27.29 -15.57 13.04
CA LEU A 36 -26.21 -16.48 13.42
C LEU A 36 -26.78 -17.70 14.18
N ASN A 37 -26.30 -18.86 13.78
CA ASN A 37 -26.53 -20.11 14.51
C ASN A 37 -25.66 -20.19 15.78
N ILE A 38 -24.44 -19.62 15.68
CA ILE A 38 -23.49 -19.54 16.80
C ILE A 38 -23.17 -18.08 17.08
N SER A 39 -23.82 -17.48 18.07
CA SER A 39 -23.66 -16.08 18.44
C SER A 39 -22.83 -15.89 19.72
N SER A 40 -22.74 -16.91 20.56
CA SER A 40 -22.03 -16.87 21.84
C SER A 40 -21.30 -18.20 22.14
N SER A 41 -20.41 -18.17 23.14
CA SER A 41 -19.74 -19.38 23.62
C SER A 41 -20.69 -20.36 24.33
N GLU A 42 -21.89 -19.93 24.68
CA GLU A 42 -22.93 -20.75 25.28
C GLU A 42 -23.61 -21.65 24.25
N ASP A 43 -23.70 -21.18 22.99
CA ASP A 43 -24.31 -21.92 21.87
C ASP A 43 -23.40 -23.10 21.47
N ASP A 44 -22.12 -22.82 21.20
CA ASP A 44 -21.05 -23.81 20.92
C ASP A 44 -19.70 -23.20 21.22
N SER A 45 -19.08 -23.60 22.31
CA SER A 45 -17.79 -23.02 22.76
C SER A 45 -16.63 -23.31 21.80
N SER A 46 -16.63 -24.47 21.13
CA SER A 46 -15.57 -24.89 20.21
C SER A 46 -15.64 -24.08 18.91
N ASN A 47 -16.78 -24.12 18.25
CA ASN A 47 -16.99 -23.40 17.00
C ASN A 47 -16.95 -21.88 17.18
N PHE A 48 -17.43 -21.36 18.32
CA PHE A 48 -17.30 -19.95 18.66
C PHE A 48 -15.84 -19.53 18.81
N SER A 49 -14.99 -20.36 19.46
CA SER A 49 -13.55 -20.07 19.61
C SER A 49 -12.85 -20.03 18.25
N ILE A 50 -13.15 -20.99 17.35
CA ILE A 50 -12.62 -21.00 15.97
C ILE A 50 -13.08 -19.74 15.21
N ALA A 51 -14.36 -19.40 15.30
CA ALA A 51 -14.92 -18.22 14.66
C ALA A 51 -14.25 -16.92 15.14
N GLN A 52 -13.96 -16.80 16.44
CA GLN A 52 -13.24 -15.65 16.98
C GLN A 52 -11.79 -15.58 16.45
N GLY A 53 -11.13 -16.72 16.29
CA GLY A 53 -9.82 -16.81 15.63
C GLY A 53 -9.87 -16.26 14.22
N ILE A 54 -10.82 -16.73 13.40
CA ILE A 54 -10.98 -16.28 12.00
C ILE A 54 -11.34 -14.78 11.94
N ARG A 55 -12.22 -14.28 12.82
CA ARG A 55 -12.53 -12.84 12.92
C ARG A 55 -11.29 -12.00 13.24
N GLY A 56 -10.42 -12.51 14.12
CA GLY A 56 -9.14 -11.88 14.44
C GLY A 56 -8.21 -11.83 13.21
N GLU A 57 -8.15 -12.93 12.47
CA GLU A 57 -7.36 -13.04 11.24
C GLU A 57 -7.85 -12.07 10.15
N VAL A 58 -9.16 -12.02 9.87
CA VAL A 58 -9.76 -11.07 8.92
C VAL A 58 -9.43 -9.62 9.27
N LYS A 59 -9.57 -9.23 10.55
CA LYS A 59 -9.20 -7.88 10.99
C LYS A 59 -7.71 -7.58 10.82
N SER A 60 -6.87 -8.58 11.01
CA SER A 60 -5.42 -8.45 10.82
C SER A 60 -5.05 -8.31 9.34
N ILE A 61 -5.72 -9.06 8.45
CA ILE A 61 -5.58 -8.92 6.99
C ILE A 61 -5.98 -7.49 6.57
N ASP A 62 -7.10 -6.96 7.05
CA ASP A 62 -7.52 -5.59 6.76
C ASP A 62 -6.48 -4.54 7.20
N ALA A 63 -5.80 -4.77 8.32
CA ALA A 63 -4.73 -3.89 8.77
C ALA A 63 -3.53 -3.94 7.80
N VAL A 64 -3.11 -5.13 7.38
CA VAL A 64 -2.02 -5.30 6.41
C VAL A 64 -2.38 -4.65 5.05
N ILE A 65 -3.60 -4.85 4.55
CA ILE A 65 -4.07 -4.21 3.31
C ILE A 65 -3.99 -2.67 3.41
N ARG A 66 -4.36 -2.08 4.55
CA ARG A 66 -4.22 -0.62 4.75
C ARG A 66 -2.77 -0.16 4.70
N TRP A 67 -1.84 -0.92 5.29
CA TRP A 67 -0.41 -0.65 5.23
C TRP A 67 0.12 -0.70 3.80
N ILE A 68 -0.22 -1.75 3.05
CA ILE A 68 0.16 -1.88 1.64
C ILE A 68 -0.43 -0.75 0.80
N ASN A 69 -1.68 -0.34 1.04
CA ASN A 69 -2.29 0.77 0.30
C ASN A 69 -1.60 2.11 0.58
N ASN A 70 -1.12 2.34 1.80
CA ASN A 70 -0.28 3.51 2.11
C ASN A 70 1.04 3.47 1.33
N ALA A 71 1.72 2.32 1.32
CA ALA A 71 2.96 2.13 0.54
C ALA A 71 2.74 2.29 -0.97
N LYS A 72 1.62 1.82 -1.50
CA LYS A 72 1.22 2.07 -2.90
C LYS A 72 1.04 3.57 -3.17
N GLY A 73 0.54 4.33 -2.20
CA GLY A 73 0.47 5.80 -2.27
C GLY A 73 1.86 6.42 -2.41
N ILE A 74 2.80 6.02 -1.55
CA ILE A 74 4.21 6.47 -1.60
C ILE A 74 4.83 6.12 -2.95
N ALA A 75 4.73 4.86 -3.38
CA ALA A 75 5.28 4.40 -4.66
C ALA A 75 4.69 5.15 -5.86
N LYS A 76 3.38 5.43 -5.86
CA LYS A 76 2.70 6.14 -6.95
C LYS A 76 3.17 7.59 -7.07
N VAL A 77 3.34 8.29 -5.94
CA VAL A 77 3.87 9.65 -5.92
C VAL A 77 5.33 9.66 -6.39
N ALA A 78 6.15 8.72 -5.92
CA ALA A 78 7.52 8.58 -6.37
C ALA A 78 7.64 8.28 -7.88
N ILE A 79 6.82 7.39 -8.42
CA ILE A 79 6.76 7.11 -9.87
C ILE A 79 6.39 8.37 -10.64
N SER A 80 5.42 9.14 -10.16
CA SER A 80 5.00 10.39 -10.80
C SER A 80 6.12 11.43 -10.80
N GLY A 81 6.82 11.60 -9.68
CA GLY A 81 7.97 12.50 -9.56
C GLY A 81 9.14 12.06 -10.43
N ALA A 82 9.51 10.78 -10.39
CA ALA A 82 10.58 10.24 -11.24
C ALA A 82 10.24 10.34 -12.73
N THR A 83 8.96 10.21 -13.11
CA THR A 83 8.50 10.42 -14.49
C THR A 83 8.64 11.89 -14.90
N ALA A 84 8.26 12.83 -14.02
CA ALA A 84 8.44 14.26 -14.28
C ALA A 84 9.93 14.61 -14.45
N VAL A 85 10.82 14.06 -13.60
CA VAL A 85 12.27 14.20 -13.71
C VAL A 85 12.78 13.60 -15.03
N SER A 86 12.29 12.43 -15.42
CA SER A 86 12.66 11.78 -16.70
C SER A 86 12.30 12.63 -17.92
N ASN A 87 11.13 13.24 -17.91
CA ASN A 87 10.70 14.13 -18.99
C ASN A 87 11.58 15.39 -19.04
N LEU A 88 11.85 15.98 -17.86
CA LEU A 88 12.71 17.17 -17.78
C LEU A 88 14.15 16.91 -18.24
N LEU A 89 14.66 15.69 -18.02
CA LEU A 89 15.98 15.31 -18.54
C LEU A 89 16.05 15.34 -20.07
N GLN A 90 14.96 15.07 -20.76
CA GLN A 90 14.90 15.19 -22.22
C GLN A 90 15.07 16.65 -22.66
N ASP A 91 14.45 17.59 -21.94
CA ASP A 91 14.58 19.03 -22.19
C ASP A 91 16.04 19.49 -21.88
N ILE A 92 16.59 19.02 -20.75
CA ILE A 92 18.00 19.25 -20.38
C ILE A 92 18.94 18.71 -21.49
N ARG A 93 18.70 17.49 -21.96
CA ARG A 93 19.48 16.87 -23.02
C ARG A 93 19.43 17.67 -24.33
N GLN A 94 18.27 18.20 -24.67
CA GLN A 94 18.12 19.08 -25.83
C GLN A 94 19.03 20.31 -25.67
N LYS A 95 18.97 21.01 -24.53
CA LYS A 95 19.79 22.19 -24.25
C LYS A 95 21.27 21.90 -24.22
N VAL A 96 21.68 20.79 -23.61
CA VAL A 96 23.09 20.35 -23.63
C VAL A 96 23.56 20.06 -25.06
N THR A 97 22.72 19.40 -25.88
CA THR A 97 23.05 19.10 -27.27
C THR A 97 23.18 20.38 -28.11
N GLU A 98 22.29 21.36 -27.90
CA GLU A 98 22.42 22.70 -28.53
C GLU A 98 23.74 23.39 -28.13
N GLY A 99 24.17 23.20 -26.87
CA GLY A 99 25.42 23.74 -26.33
C GLY A 99 26.70 23.14 -26.94
N VAL A 100 26.63 21.93 -27.51
CA VAL A 100 27.79 21.28 -28.16
C VAL A 100 28.20 21.97 -29.49
N ASN A 101 27.28 22.75 -30.10
CA ASN A 101 27.54 23.37 -31.38
C ASN A 101 28.66 24.45 -31.30
N PRO A 102 29.80 24.27 -31.99
CA PRO A 102 30.91 25.23 -31.95
C PRO A 102 30.59 26.57 -32.64
N ALA A 103 29.51 26.66 -33.40
CA ALA A 103 29.09 27.90 -34.04
C ALA A 103 28.32 28.86 -33.08
N ASN A 104 28.03 28.42 -31.84
CA ASN A 104 27.38 29.28 -30.85
C ASN A 104 28.30 30.42 -30.44
N THR A 105 27.73 31.61 -30.36
CA THR A 105 28.43 32.77 -29.79
C THR A 105 28.54 32.65 -28.28
N ALA A 106 29.49 33.35 -27.66
CA ALA A 106 29.64 33.35 -26.20
C ALA A 106 28.37 33.82 -25.48
N ALA A 107 27.61 34.79 -26.05
CA ALA A 107 26.35 35.26 -25.52
C ALA A 107 25.25 34.14 -25.53
N GLN A 108 25.16 33.39 -26.63
CA GLN A 108 24.26 32.26 -26.74
C GLN A 108 24.62 31.15 -25.74
N GLN A 109 25.91 30.86 -25.55
CA GLN A 109 26.37 29.86 -24.58
C GLN A 109 25.99 30.24 -23.16
N VAL A 110 26.08 31.52 -22.77
CA VAL A 110 25.64 32.02 -21.46
C VAL A 110 24.13 31.86 -21.30
N LEU A 111 23.32 32.13 -22.31
CA LEU A 111 21.86 31.93 -22.24
C LEU A 111 21.53 30.44 -22.06
N MET A 112 22.15 29.54 -22.79
CA MET A 112 21.96 28.10 -22.64
C MET A 112 22.38 27.60 -21.27
N GLN A 113 23.45 28.12 -20.69
CA GLN A 113 23.88 27.81 -19.33
C GLN A 113 22.83 28.23 -18.29
N ASN A 114 22.19 29.41 -18.45
CA ASN A 114 21.13 29.85 -17.56
C ASN A 114 19.89 28.99 -17.70
N ASP A 115 19.51 28.59 -18.91
CA ASP A 115 18.42 27.64 -19.15
C ASP A 115 18.70 26.29 -18.49
N TYR A 116 19.89 25.74 -18.65
CA TYR A 116 20.35 24.51 -18.03
C TYR A 116 20.24 24.58 -16.50
N ALA A 117 20.74 25.66 -15.89
CA ALA A 117 20.64 25.84 -14.44
C ALA A 117 19.19 25.94 -13.96
N SER A 118 18.31 26.61 -14.71
CA SER A 118 16.89 26.72 -14.41
C SER A 118 16.18 25.36 -14.48
N LEU A 119 16.50 24.54 -15.47
CA LEU A 119 15.96 23.19 -15.62
C LEU A 119 16.42 22.27 -14.48
N LEU A 120 17.67 22.38 -14.03
CA LEU A 120 18.17 21.66 -12.87
C LEU A 120 17.43 22.06 -11.59
N GLN A 121 17.15 23.34 -11.38
CA GLN A 121 16.35 23.79 -10.23
C GLN A 121 14.93 23.21 -10.27
N GLN A 122 14.31 23.15 -11.44
CA GLN A 122 13.00 22.53 -11.61
C GLN A 122 13.03 21.02 -11.34
N MET A 123 14.10 20.33 -11.78
CA MET A 123 14.33 18.92 -11.46
C MET A 123 14.37 18.69 -9.93
N ARG A 124 15.10 19.54 -9.21
CA ARG A 124 15.16 19.50 -7.76
C ARG A 124 13.78 19.65 -7.13
N GLN A 125 12.99 20.63 -7.60
CA GLN A 125 11.62 20.86 -7.07
C GLN A 125 10.71 19.64 -7.27
N PHE A 126 10.78 18.98 -8.44
CA PHE A 126 10.01 17.74 -8.66
C PHE A 126 10.40 16.62 -7.70
N MET A 127 11.69 16.46 -7.41
CA MET A 127 12.16 15.47 -6.45
C MET A 127 11.73 15.80 -5.03
N GLU A 128 11.90 17.06 -4.58
CA GLU A 128 11.52 17.52 -3.24
C GLU A 128 10.01 17.40 -3.00
N ASN A 129 9.20 17.73 -4.00
CA ASN A 129 7.73 17.66 -3.90
C ASN A 129 7.16 16.23 -4.03
N SER A 130 8.00 15.23 -4.29
CA SER A 130 7.57 13.82 -4.44
C SER A 130 7.48 13.11 -3.09
N GLU A 131 6.77 13.74 -2.14
CA GLU A 131 6.56 13.28 -0.79
C GLU A 131 5.10 12.84 -0.57
N PHE A 132 4.91 11.74 0.14
CA PHE A 132 3.60 11.27 0.57
C PHE A 132 3.64 10.90 2.07
N ASN A 133 2.77 11.50 2.87
CA ASN A 133 2.73 11.34 4.34
C ASN A 133 4.09 11.53 5.04
N GLY A 134 4.89 12.50 4.61
CA GLY A 134 6.21 12.77 5.18
C GLY A 134 7.31 11.83 4.70
N VAL A 135 7.02 10.95 3.73
CA VAL A 135 7.98 9.99 3.19
C VAL A 135 8.30 10.32 1.73
N ASN A 136 9.57 10.53 1.45
CA ASN A 136 10.10 10.70 0.11
C ASN A 136 11.18 9.63 -0.13
N ILE A 137 10.97 8.77 -1.14
CA ILE A 137 11.89 7.69 -1.50
C ILE A 137 12.75 8.02 -2.74
N LEU A 138 12.61 9.22 -3.31
CA LEU A 138 13.43 9.67 -4.43
C LEU A 138 14.69 10.39 -4.00
N ILE A 139 14.67 10.96 -2.80
CA ILE A 139 15.78 11.73 -2.23
C ILE A 139 16.02 11.31 -0.79
N GLU A 140 17.21 11.59 -0.30
CA GLU A 140 17.48 11.54 1.13
C GLU A 140 17.07 12.86 1.80
N THR A 141 16.23 12.77 2.84
CA THR A 141 15.66 13.94 3.50
C THR A 141 16.58 14.58 4.56
N ASN A 142 17.60 13.86 5.04
CA ASN A 142 18.43 14.28 6.16
C ASN A 142 19.84 14.77 5.77
N VAL A 143 20.17 14.83 4.49
CA VAL A 143 21.49 15.29 4.00
C VAL A 143 21.35 16.35 2.91
N PRO A 144 22.30 17.29 2.83
CA PRO A 144 22.34 18.25 1.73
C PRO A 144 22.44 17.54 0.36
N PHE A 145 21.76 18.06 -0.66
CA PHE A 145 21.70 17.51 -2.04
C PHE A 145 23.05 17.26 -2.73
N ASN A 146 24.18 17.70 -2.15
CA ASN A 146 25.52 17.47 -2.68
C ASN A 146 26.32 16.43 -1.87
N THR A 147 25.68 15.72 -0.95
CA THR A 147 26.35 14.73 -0.09
C THR A 147 26.13 13.32 -0.62
N ILE A 148 27.22 12.65 -0.98
CA ILE A 148 27.20 11.28 -1.57
C ILE A 148 27.09 10.19 -0.45
N VAL A 149 26.97 10.59 0.80
CA VAL A 149 26.98 9.68 1.97
C VAL A 149 25.63 9.73 2.67
N GLY A 150 24.96 8.60 2.78
CA GLY A 150 23.72 8.44 3.51
C GLY A 150 23.01 7.13 3.14
N ASP A 151 22.21 6.62 4.06
CA ASP A 151 21.37 5.46 3.84
C ASP A 151 20.14 5.84 3.04
N VAL A 152 19.64 4.89 2.28
CA VAL A 152 18.45 5.03 1.45
C VAL A 152 17.22 5.00 2.36
N ASN A 153 16.24 5.87 2.10
CA ASN A 153 14.93 5.83 2.77
C ASN A 153 14.10 4.65 2.25
N ASP A 154 14.49 3.44 2.64
CA ASP A 154 13.71 2.25 2.34
C ASP A 154 12.46 2.21 3.21
N VAL A 155 11.35 1.81 2.62
CA VAL A 155 10.08 1.64 3.34
C VAL A 155 9.75 0.16 3.43
N GLU A 156 9.86 -0.39 4.63
CA GLU A 156 9.41 -1.75 4.91
C GLU A 156 7.91 -1.79 5.13
N VAL A 157 7.23 -2.61 4.37
CA VAL A 157 5.77 -2.77 4.38
C VAL A 157 5.43 -4.19 4.78
N LEU A 158 4.69 -4.34 5.87
CA LEU A 158 4.20 -5.66 6.28
C LEU A 158 3.38 -6.30 5.15
N SER A 159 3.74 -7.51 4.75
CA SER A 159 3.12 -8.21 3.63
C SER A 159 2.17 -9.33 4.03
N ASP A 160 2.29 -9.84 5.25
CA ASP A 160 1.46 -10.93 5.75
C ASP A 160 1.27 -10.90 7.27
N LEU A 161 0.52 -11.88 7.78
CA LEU A 161 0.24 -12.03 9.21
C LEU A 161 1.39 -12.65 10.01
N GLN A 162 2.38 -13.22 9.34
CA GLN A 162 3.56 -13.85 9.95
C GLN A 162 4.71 -12.86 10.17
N GLY A 163 4.53 -11.58 9.81
CA GLY A 163 5.52 -10.54 10.00
C GLY A 163 6.54 -10.42 8.86
N ARG A 164 6.29 -11.03 7.70
CA ARG A 164 7.12 -10.81 6.51
C ARG A 164 6.84 -9.43 5.92
N SER A 165 7.86 -8.80 5.34
CA SER A 165 7.78 -7.47 4.74
C SER A 165 8.13 -7.49 3.25
N ILE A 166 7.60 -6.52 2.53
CA ILE A 166 8.05 -6.12 1.19
C ILE A 166 8.77 -4.79 1.37
N THR A 167 10.00 -4.69 0.88
CA THR A 167 10.79 -3.47 0.93
C THR A 167 10.54 -2.64 -0.33
N LEU A 168 10.14 -1.40 -0.16
CA LEU A 168 10.09 -0.39 -1.20
C LEU A 168 11.41 0.39 -1.16
N GLU A 169 12.31 0.06 -2.08
CA GLU A 169 13.66 0.61 -2.12
C GLU A 169 13.68 2.08 -2.52
N GLY A 170 14.41 2.91 -1.78
CA GLY A 170 14.67 4.29 -2.10
C GLY A 170 15.59 4.42 -3.32
N GLN A 171 15.39 5.45 -4.16
CA GLN A 171 16.02 5.52 -5.49
C GLN A 171 17.14 6.54 -5.63
N ARG A 172 17.42 7.38 -4.63
CA ARG A 172 18.54 8.32 -4.60
C ARG A 172 18.73 9.15 -5.88
N LEU A 173 17.67 9.76 -6.42
CA LEU A 173 17.77 10.65 -7.58
C LEU A 173 18.50 11.96 -7.26
N ASP A 174 18.63 12.31 -5.98
CA ASP A 174 19.46 13.40 -5.47
C ASP A 174 20.93 13.27 -5.91
N LEU A 175 21.47 12.06 -6.03
CA LEU A 175 22.81 11.83 -6.54
C LEU A 175 22.95 12.21 -8.02
N SER A 176 21.95 11.89 -8.85
CA SER A 176 21.92 12.29 -10.26
C SER A 176 21.89 13.81 -10.42
N TYR A 177 21.09 14.47 -9.58
CA TYR A 177 21.06 15.94 -9.53
C TYR A 177 22.42 16.53 -9.09
N ALA A 178 23.02 15.97 -8.03
CA ALA A 178 24.31 16.44 -7.52
C ALA A 178 25.44 16.34 -8.57
N LEU A 179 25.45 15.27 -9.36
CA LEU A 179 26.41 15.10 -10.45
C LEU A 179 26.18 16.12 -11.57
N LEU A 180 24.94 16.30 -12.01
CA LEU A 180 24.59 17.26 -13.06
C LEU A 180 24.83 18.71 -12.61
N LEU A 181 24.69 19.02 -11.32
CA LEU A 181 24.96 20.35 -10.77
C LEU A 181 26.45 20.74 -10.85
N GLN A 182 27.36 19.78 -10.85
CA GLN A 182 28.82 20.02 -10.98
C GLN A 182 29.23 20.32 -12.42
N GLU A 183 28.37 19.98 -13.38
CA GLU A 183 28.62 20.16 -14.80
C GLU A 183 28.18 21.55 -15.30
N ASN A 184 28.74 21.96 -16.44
CA ASN A 184 28.34 23.20 -17.08
C ASN A 184 28.38 23.05 -18.60
N ILE A 185 27.64 23.91 -19.31
CA ILE A 185 27.59 23.95 -20.76
C ILE A 185 28.08 25.29 -21.35
N SER A 186 28.93 25.98 -20.59
CA SER A 186 29.45 27.30 -20.98
C SER A 186 30.36 27.29 -22.20
N THR A 187 30.88 26.11 -22.60
CA THR A 187 31.68 25.90 -23.79
C THR A 187 31.24 24.63 -24.52
N PRO A 188 31.43 24.51 -25.84
CA PRO A 188 31.13 23.29 -26.59
C PRO A 188 31.80 22.02 -26.02
N ALA A 189 33.04 22.16 -25.53
CA ALA A 189 33.80 21.06 -24.94
C ALA A 189 33.15 20.58 -23.64
N ASN A 190 32.79 21.51 -22.74
CA ASN A 190 32.09 21.19 -21.50
C ASN A 190 30.71 20.60 -21.79
N ALA A 191 29.96 21.16 -22.73
CA ALA A 191 28.64 20.63 -23.13
C ALA A 191 28.76 19.17 -23.65
N SER A 192 29.81 18.83 -24.38
CA SER A 192 30.06 17.44 -24.82
C SER A 192 30.35 16.49 -23.64
N GLN A 193 31.09 16.95 -22.64
CA GLN A 193 31.34 16.18 -21.42
C GLN A 193 30.06 16.01 -20.63
N THR A 194 29.30 17.10 -20.39
CA THR A 194 28.00 17.09 -19.71
C THR A 194 27.03 16.16 -20.39
N LEU A 195 27.00 16.11 -21.75
CA LEU A 195 26.15 15.18 -22.49
C LEU A 195 26.44 13.71 -22.15
N THR A 196 27.73 13.38 -22.02
CA THR A 196 28.14 12.01 -21.66
C THR A 196 27.66 11.61 -20.27
N ILE A 197 27.80 12.52 -19.30
CA ILE A 197 27.33 12.31 -17.92
C ILE A 197 25.79 12.22 -17.88
N LEU A 198 25.12 13.12 -18.58
CA LEU A 198 23.66 13.14 -18.68
C LEU A 198 23.08 11.82 -19.17
N LEU A 199 23.66 11.21 -20.20
CA LEU A 199 23.27 9.92 -20.74
C LEU A 199 23.45 8.76 -19.72
N GLN A 200 24.38 8.89 -18.79
CA GLN A 200 24.52 7.92 -17.69
C GLN A 200 23.43 8.12 -16.63
N GLU A 201 23.13 9.38 -16.29
CA GLU A 201 22.11 9.70 -15.31
C GLU A 201 20.68 9.41 -15.82
N GLU A 202 20.40 9.61 -17.12
CA GLU A 202 19.15 9.14 -17.74
C GLU A 202 18.94 7.64 -17.51
N ARG A 203 19.97 6.82 -17.72
CA ARG A 203 19.87 5.37 -17.48
C ARG A 203 19.61 5.04 -16.02
N ARG A 204 20.21 5.79 -15.09
CA ARG A 204 19.95 5.62 -13.65
C ARG A 204 18.49 5.90 -13.32
N ILE A 205 17.93 6.97 -13.85
CA ILE A 205 16.51 7.33 -13.65
C ILE A 205 15.56 6.31 -14.30
N TYR A 206 15.90 5.77 -15.48
CA TYR A 206 15.09 4.70 -16.08
C TYR A 206 15.12 3.41 -15.26
N ASN A 207 16.27 3.06 -14.68
CA ASN A 207 16.37 1.93 -13.76
C ASN A 207 15.57 2.16 -12.48
N ALA A 208 15.60 3.37 -11.93
CA ALA A 208 14.78 3.75 -10.79
C ALA A 208 13.26 3.62 -11.08
N LEU A 209 12.82 4.11 -12.24
CA LEU A 209 11.43 3.94 -12.69
C LEU A 209 11.05 2.46 -12.85
N ALA A 210 11.95 1.63 -13.38
CA ALA A 210 11.72 0.20 -13.54
C ALA A 210 11.60 -0.49 -12.17
N SER A 211 12.47 -0.17 -11.22
CA SER A 211 12.44 -0.68 -9.84
C SER A 211 11.15 -0.27 -9.13
N LEU A 212 10.81 1.03 -9.12
CA LEU A 212 9.58 1.54 -8.54
C LEU A 212 8.34 0.90 -9.14
N GLY A 213 8.30 0.74 -10.47
CA GLY A 213 7.20 0.08 -11.17
C GLY A 213 7.08 -1.41 -10.82
N SER A 214 8.21 -2.09 -10.62
CA SER A 214 8.24 -3.48 -10.17
C SER A 214 7.71 -3.63 -8.74
N ASN A 215 8.19 -2.79 -7.83
CA ASN A 215 7.76 -2.77 -6.44
C ASN A 215 6.27 -2.43 -6.31
N PHE A 216 5.77 -1.46 -7.09
CA PHE A 216 4.34 -1.14 -7.12
C PHE A 216 3.50 -2.34 -7.55
N ARG A 217 3.91 -3.08 -8.60
CA ARG A 217 3.20 -4.30 -9.04
C ARG A 217 3.24 -5.40 -8.00
N ALA A 218 4.36 -5.56 -7.28
CA ALA A 218 4.45 -6.53 -6.19
C ALA A 218 3.46 -6.22 -5.07
N LEU A 219 3.34 -4.94 -4.67
CA LEU A 219 2.36 -4.48 -3.70
C LEU A 219 0.90 -4.70 -4.19
N GLU A 220 0.64 -4.47 -5.48
CA GLU A 220 -0.68 -4.73 -6.07
C GLU A 220 -1.05 -6.22 -6.03
N GLN A 221 -0.11 -7.09 -6.40
CA GLN A 221 -0.33 -8.54 -6.37
C GLN A 221 -0.55 -9.04 -4.95
N GLN A 222 0.21 -8.51 -3.98
CA GLN A 222 0.04 -8.84 -2.57
C GLN A 222 -1.32 -8.38 -2.03
N THR A 223 -1.78 -7.17 -2.40
CA THR A 223 -3.13 -6.71 -2.05
C THR A 223 -4.20 -7.68 -2.55
N LYS A 224 -4.15 -8.05 -3.84
CA LYS A 224 -5.11 -9.00 -4.44
C LYS A 224 -5.10 -10.36 -3.75
N TYR A 225 -3.91 -10.86 -3.40
CA TYR A 225 -3.79 -12.13 -2.67
C TYR A 225 -4.46 -12.05 -1.29
N LEU A 226 -4.22 -10.97 -0.55
CA LEU A 226 -4.82 -10.77 0.77
C LEU A 226 -6.34 -10.57 0.71
N GLU A 227 -6.85 -9.91 -0.33
CA GLU A 227 -8.29 -9.80 -0.57
C GLU A 227 -8.93 -11.17 -0.80
N ILE A 228 -8.33 -12.02 -1.64
CA ILE A 228 -8.80 -13.40 -1.85
C ILE A 228 -8.75 -14.21 -0.56
N LEU A 229 -7.68 -14.08 0.22
CA LEU A 229 -7.54 -14.78 1.52
C LEU A 229 -8.62 -14.31 2.50
N LYS A 230 -8.87 -13.00 2.55
CA LYS A 230 -9.94 -12.42 3.36
C LYS A 230 -11.31 -12.98 2.98
N ASP A 231 -11.66 -12.94 1.69
CA ASP A 231 -12.94 -13.46 1.17
C ASP A 231 -13.13 -14.95 1.51
N ALA A 232 -12.06 -15.74 1.38
CA ALA A 232 -12.08 -17.15 1.76
C ALA A 232 -12.29 -17.34 3.27
N SER A 233 -11.64 -16.52 4.10
CA SER A 233 -11.79 -16.54 5.55
C SER A 233 -13.19 -16.11 5.98
N GLU A 234 -13.75 -15.07 5.36
CA GLU A 234 -15.13 -14.62 5.62
C GLU A 234 -16.16 -15.69 5.20
N THR A 235 -15.97 -16.33 4.05
CA THR A 235 -16.81 -17.45 3.61
C THR A 235 -16.72 -18.64 4.59
N GLY A 236 -15.50 -18.97 5.02
CA GLY A 236 -15.27 -20.01 6.02
C GLY A 236 -15.92 -19.69 7.37
N LEU A 237 -15.85 -18.43 7.79
CA LEU A 237 -16.53 -17.94 9.00
C LEU A 237 -18.04 -18.09 8.87
N GLY A 238 -18.65 -17.65 7.77
CA GLY A 238 -20.07 -17.80 7.51
C GLY A 238 -20.53 -19.24 7.58
N ASN A 239 -19.79 -20.19 7.00
CA ASN A 239 -20.10 -21.62 7.07
C ASN A 239 -20.10 -22.20 8.50
N ILE A 240 -19.41 -21.54 9.45
CA ILE A 240 -19.35 -21.98 10.84
C ILE A 240 -20.46 -21.33 11.68
N VAL A 241 -20.75 -20.05 11.46
CA VAL A 241 -21.58 -19.27 12.37
C VAL A 241 -22.93 -18.85 11.82
N ASP A 242 -23.14 -18.80 10.50
CA ASP A 242 -24.37 -18.34 9.89
C ASP A 242 -25.47 -19.38 10.01
N SER A 243 -26.70 -18.93 10.18
CA SER A 243 -27.86 -19.79 10.19
C SER A 243 -28.41 -19.99 8.78
N ASP A 244 -28.80 -21.22 8.45
CA ASP A 244 -29.61 -21.47 7.25
C ASP A 244 -31.07 -21.00 7.50
N MET A 245 -31.38 -19.83 6.91
CA MET A 245 -32.73 -19.22 7.08
C MET A 245 -33.77 -19.86 6.19
N GLY A 246 -33.41 -20.78 5.30
CA GLY A 246 -34.36 -21.48 4.44
C GLY A 246 -35.38 -22.31 5.19
N PRO A 247 -35.02 -23.12 6.21
CA PRO A 247 -35.94 -23.88 7.01
C PRO A 247 -36.85 -23.06 7.95
N CYS A 248 -36.41 -21.83 8.30
CA CYS A 248 -37.14 -20.99 9.25
C CYS A 248 -38.32 -20.21 8.66
N GLN A 249 -38.61 -20.35 7.38
CA GLN A 249 -39.70 -19.65 6.68
C GLN A 249 -41.01 -20.50 6.59
N CYS A 250 -41.09 -21.65 7.23
CA CYS A 250 -42.27 -22.52 7.21
C CYS A 250 -43.13 -22.38 8.44
#